data_05ed51cdc3976d8a0906648c5bf2d0c6
#
_entry.id   05ed51cdc3976d8a0906648c5bf2d0c6
#
_cell.length_a   1.000
_cell.length_b   1.000
_cell.length_c   1.000
_cell.angle_alpha   90.00
_cell.angle_beta   90.00
_cell.angle_gamma   90.00
#
_symmetry.space_group_name_H-M   'P 1'
#
loop_
_entity.id
_entity.type
_entity.pdbx_description
1 polymer ?
#
loop_
_entity_poly.entity_id
_entity_poly.type
_entity_poly.pdbx_seq_one_letter_code
_entity_poly.pdbx_strand_id
1 'polypeptide(L)'
;MKNFKNFSLLLSFFILAVFLNISLIACKMPNDKKEVLPRNQSLPLFNPHVADFICETEASKVPPIDAQAEDWFLEARALEDPEIFVEDRDYNKIVDLTHRAAERLHWKAMLNLASLYVEGRDPLYGNEEAVQLVEKAMRLGIPAAYDRMGTYYANSTGVDGDITRAYAFWQKAAQMGNPQAMEFLADKLNVGPANEGAGYWANIPVAIKMMECAFSQGNGPVAYNLSYMYASPRTATGRVSGPRTLETKALALKVLHKGVALGCGKCANKLEIEFGDPFDLANMLVPYIDKARAERYGVLNRELGFNPNARFPNLDKVLPLPPADLPPWNGDRDTLLHAAKGVRPPPAIPQPSAASLLQKPYFLAADYALRSTGLHSDAPTAPFSAYWQPAGGQGLTEPARLLRKGEEFRHFGVLNAAGTVRYGPVTWEHCLTIRHNHGAVEPRAARGLLREVARPEPLLSCACGQACPVSGVWQPWVAADHPLQAIVNQSWRQAWLTQGAPFPQPRRDWLLALPDDDVTWHLMEASIADPANA
;
A
#
# COMPACT_ATOMS: atom_id res chain seq x y z
N MET A 1 -8.20 86.62 41.25
CA MET A 1 -7.56 85.39 41.73
C MET A 1 -8.55 84.32 42.28
N LYS A 2 -9.87 84.45 42.18
CA LYS A 2 -10.86 83.44 42.64
C LYS A 2 -11.28 82.40 41.58
N ASN A 3 -11.05 82.66 40.34
CA ASN A 3 -11.50 81.73 39.23
C ASN A 3 -10.49 80.62 38.84
N PHE A 4 -9.27 80.67 39.34
CA PHE A 4 -8.22 79.64 38.99
C PHE A 4 -8.32 78.41 39.90
N LYS A 5 -8.86 78.53 41.11
CA LYS A 5 -8.99 77.38 42.06
C LYS A 5 -10.11 76.41 41.63
N ASN A 6 -11.20 76.92 41.01
CA ASN A 6 -12.31 76.08 40.59
C ASN A 6 -12.01 75.32 39.32
N PHE A 7 -11.13 75.83 38.41
CA PHE A 7 -10.74 75.16 37.20
C PHE A 7 -9.81 73.95 37.49
N SER A 8 -8.92 74.11 38.48
CA SER A 8 -8.03 72.99 38.90
C SER A 8 -8.81 71.86 39.57
N LEU A 9 -9.89 72.18 40.35
CA LEU A 9 -10.69 71.14 41.01
C LEU A 9 -11.57 70.36 40.00
N LEU A 10 -12.13 71.04 38.98
CA LEU A 10 -12.89 70.40 37.91
C LEU A 10 -12.03 69.53 37.00
N LEU A 11 -10.80 69.95 36.71
CA LEU A 11 -9.88 69.17 35.91
C LEU A 11 -9.42 67.91 36.68
N SER A 12 -9.20 67.99 37.98
CA SER A 12 -8.84 66.86 38.83
C SER A 12 -9.97 65.83 38.95
N PHE A 13 -11.25 66.27 39.03
CA PHE A 13 -12.39 65.36 39.03
C PHE A 13 -12.60 64.69 37.65
N PHE A 14 -12.35 65.42 36.54
CA PHE A 14 -12.45 64.85 35.18
C PHE A 14 -11.37 63.78 34.94
N ILE A 15 -10.13 64.03 35.36
CA ILE A 15 -9.02 63.09 35.27
C ILE A 15 -9.30 61.86 36.13
N LEU A 16 -9.82 62.04 37.35
CA LEU A 16 -10.16 60.91 38.24
C LEU A 16 -11.33 60.07 37.68
N ALA A 17 -12.34 60.71 37.08
CA ALA A 17 -13.45 60.02 36.43
C ALA A 17 -13.02 59.26 35.15
N VAL A 18 -12.07 59.79 34.40
CA VAL A 18 -11.49 59.10 33.24
C VAL A 18 -10.65 57.91 33.65
N PHE A 19 -9.83 58.02 34.71
CA PHE A 19 -9.05 56.87 35.25
C PHE A 19 -9.97 55.83 35.89
N LEU A 20 -11.08 56.19 36.53
CA LEU A 20 -12.04 55.22 37.08
C LEU A 20 -12.79 54.46 35.97
N ASN A 21 -13.12 55.12 34.87
CA ASN A 21 -13.74 54.47 33.70
C ASN A 21 -12.76 53.60 32.92
N ILE A 22 -11.49 53.99 32.84
CA ILE A 22 -10.44 53.14 32.20
C ILE A 22 -10.18 51.90 33.07
N SER A 23 -10.20 52.02 34.41
CA SER A 23 -10.04 50.88 35.32
C SER A 23 -11.23 49.92 35.29
N LEU A 24 -12.46 50.39 35.03
CA LEU A 24 -13.64 49.55 34.84
C LEU A 24 -13.72 48.87 33.47
N ILE A 25 -13.05 49.43 32.46
CA ILE A 25 -12.93 48.79 31.13
C ILE A 25 -11.81 47.72 31.13
N ALA A 26 -10.75 47.91 31.94
CA ALA A 26 -9.65 46.95 32.07
C ALA A 26 -10.02 45.67 32.87
N CYS A 27 -11.17 45.65 33.57
CA CYS A 27 -11.62 44.47 34.33
C CYS A 27 -12.66 43.60 33.65
N LYS A 28 -12.99 43.84 32.38
CA LYS A 28 -13.61 42.83 31.50
C LYS A 28 -12.53 42.21 30.60
N MET A 29 -11.59 41.49 31.23
CA MET A 29 -10.94 40.43 30.48
C MET A 29 -12.04 39.46 30.02
N PRO A 30 -12.15 39.15 28.73
CA PRO A 30 -12.96 38.02 28.34
C PRO A 30 -12.44 36.85 29.18
N ASN A 31 -13.36 36.13 29.74
CA ASN A 31 -13.07 34.82 30.34
C ASN A 31 -12.67 33.95 29.17
N ASP A 32 -11.39 34.05 28.72
CA ASP A 32 -10.78 33.09 27.85
C ASP A 32 -10.80 31.78 28.61
N LYS A 33 -11.94 31.11 28.58
CA LYS A 33 -11.94 29.65 28.74
C LYS A 33 -10.99 29.17 27.66
N LYS A 34 -9.73 28.88 28.02
CA LYS A 34 -8.79 28.21 27.15
C LYS A 34 -9.57 27.07 26.50
N GLU A 35 -9.81 27.20 25.23
CA GLU A 35 -10.50 26.15 24.46
C GLU A 35 -9.75 24.84 24.71
N VAL A 36 -10.45 23.87 25.27
CA VAL A 36 -9.84 22.57 25.55
C VAL A 36 -9.51 21.94 24.21
N LEU A 37 -8.23 21.69 23.97
CA LEU A 37 -7.79 21.03 22.73
C LEU A 37 -8.52 19.69 22.58
N PRO A 38 -8.94 19.31 21.38
CA PRO A 38 -9.64 18.04 21.14
C PRO A 38 -8.92 16.83 21.71
N ARG A 39 -7.57 16.79 21.67
CA ARG A 39 -6.75 15.76 22.32
C ARG A 39 -6.98 15.66 23.83
N ASN A 40 -7.32 16.76 24.50
CA ASN A 40 -7.46 16.85 25.96
C ASN A 40 -8.91 16.74 26.44
N GLN A 41 -9.87 16.47 25.54
CA GLN A 41 -11.26 16.33 25.95
C GLN A 41 -11.44 15.17 26.94
N SER A 42 -12.32 15.36 27.93
CA SER A 42 -12.69 14.29 28.85
C SER A 42 -13.69 13.35 28.19
N LEU A 43 -13.25 12.12 27.90
CA LEU A 43 -14.09 11.06 27.37
C LEU A 43 -14.39 10.02 28.45
N PRO A 44 -15.56 9.36 28.40
CA PRO A 44 -15.83 8.20 29.25
C PRO A 44 -14.78 7.11 29.03
N LEU A 45 -14.37 6.47 30.12
CA LEU A 45 -13.46 5.33 30.04
C LEU A 45 -14.08 4.20 29.21
N PHE A 46 -13.23 3.43 28.56
CA PHE A 46 -13.67 2.24 27.84
C PHE A 46 -14.38 1.26 28.79
N ASN A 47 -15.60 0.87 28.40
CA ASN A 47 -16.38 -0.11 29.14
C ASN A 47 -16.64 -1.35 28.28
N PRO A 48 -15.93 -2.47 28.51
CA PRO A 48 -16.17 -3.72 27.80
C PRO A 48 -17.52 -4.38 28.13
N HIS A 49 -18.14 -4.00 29.25
CA HIS A 49 -19.38 -4.63 29.77
C HIS A 49 -20.65 -3.85 29.41
N VAL A 50 -20.63 -3.10 28.31
CA VAL A 50 -21.86 -2.46 27.81
C VAL A 50 -22.89 -3.52 27.44
N ALA A 51 -24.17 -3.23 27.72
CA ALA A 51 -25.25 -4.17 27.47
C ALA A 51 -25.53 -4.36 25.96
N ASP A 52 -25.29 -3.32 25.18
CA ASP A 52 -25.57 -3.32 23.74
C ASP A 52 -24.66 -2.34 22.99
N PHE A 53 -24.62 -2.47 21.67
CA PHE A 53 -23.96 -1.58 20.75
C PHE A 53 -24.93 -1.11 19.68
N ILE A 54 -25.03 0.20 19.51
CA ILE A 54 -25.86 0.83 18.47
C ILE A 54 -24.99 1.08 17.25
N CYS A 55 -25.35 0.50 16.11
CA CYS A 55 -24.66 0.68 14.85
C CYS A 55 -24.94 2.07 14.27
N GLU A 56 -23.95 2.93 14.30
CA GLU A 56 -23.93 4.19 13.56
C GLU A 56 -23.04 4.04 12.32
N THR A 57 -23.23 4.88 11.32
CA THR A 57 -22.42 4.88 10.10
C THR A 57 -21.57 6.13 10.00
N GLU A 58 -20.27 5.96 9.71
CA GLU A 58 -19.34 7.07 9.56
C GLU A 58 -19.80 8.05 8.48
N ALA A 59 -20.29 7.53 7.35
CA ALA A 59 -20.75 8.35 6.23
C ALA A 59 -21.86 9.37 6.61
N SER A 60 -22.65 9.07 7.66
CA SER A 60 -23.69 9.99 8.15
C SER A 60 -23.15 11.16 8.98
N LYS A 61 -21.88 11.09 9.42
CA LYS A 61 -21.26 12.07 10.32
C LYS A 61 -20.25 12.98 9.62
N VAL A 62 -19.78 12.60 8.43
CA VAL A 62 -18.75 13.36 7.73
C VAL A 62 -19.39 14.46 6.86
N PRO A 63 -18.76 15.65 6.80
CA PRO A 63 -19.22 16.72 5.92
C PRO A 63 -19.03 16.35 4.44
N PRO A 64 -19.80 17.01 3.54
CA PRO A 64 -19.56 16.86 2.11
C PRO A 64 -18.14 17.33 1.74
N ILE A 65 -17.55 16.64 0.78
CA ILE A 65 -16.21 16.95 0.28
C ILE A 65 -16.31 17.92 -0.89
N ASP A 66 -15.45 18.94 -0.93
CA ASP A 66 -15.28 19.83 -2.08
C ASP A 66 -14.74 19.04 -3.28
N ALA A 67 -15.36 19.19 -4.45
CA ALA A 67 -15.02 18.42 -5.64
C ALA A 67 -13.56 18.62 -6.08
N GLN A 68 -13.05 19.86 -6.04
CA GLN A 68 -11.65 20.13 -6.39
C GLN A 68 -10.67 19.53 -5.38
N ALA A 69 -11.05 19.50 -4.10
CA ALA A 69 -10.24 18.85 -3.07
C ALA A 69 -10.22 17.32 -3.24
N GLU A 70 -11.34 16.73 -3.67
CA GLU A 70 -11.39 15.30 -4.01
C GLU A 70 -10.49 14.98 -5.20
N ASP A 71 -10.49 15.80 -6.27
CA ASP A 71 -9.62 15.60 -7.44
C ASP A 71 -8.14 15.61 -7.03
N TRP A 72 -7.70 16.57 -6.23
CA TRP A 72 -6.32 16.61 -5.73
C TRP A 72 -5.98 15.42 -4.83
N PHE A 73 -6.91 15.01 -3.97
CA PHE A 73 -6.71 13.85 -3.11
C PHE A 73 -6.58 12.56 -3.92
N LEU A 74 -7.42 12.36 -4.94
CA LEU A 74 -7.37 11.19 -5.82
C LEU A 74 -6.09 11.19 -6.66
N GLU A 75 -5.64 12.35 -7.17
CA GLU A 75 -4.35 12.46 -7.86
C GLU A 75 -3.19 12.08 -6.94
N ALA A 76 -3.17 12.59 -5.70
CA ALA A 76 -2.16 12.21 -4.72
C ALA A 76 -2.16 10.71 -4.44
N ARG A 77 -3.35 10.10 -4.27
CA ARG A 77 -3.48 8.65 -4.06
C ARG A 77 -3.00 7.81 -5.24
N ALA A 78 -3.20 8.30 -6.47
CA ALA A 78 -2.70 7.62 -7.67
C ALA A 78 -1.17 7.59 -7.73
N LEU A 79 -0.48 8.60 -7.20
CA LEU A 79 0.98 8.63 -7.09
C LEU A 79 1.54 7.70 -5.99
N GLU A 80 0.68 7.22 -5.09
CA GLU A 80 1.01 6.21 -4.07
C GLU A 80 0.67 4.78 -4.52
N ASP A 81 0.47 4.56 -5.82
CA ASP A 81 0.15 3.24 -6.37
C ASP A 81 1.15 2.19 -5.87
N PRO A 82 0.69 1.03 -5.37
CA PRO A 82 1.56 -0.06 -4.94
C PRO A 82 2.51 -0.59 -6.03
N GLU A 83 2.19 -0.39 -7.30
CA GLU A 83 3.06 -0.75 -8.42
C GLU A 83 4.26 0.21 -8.56
N ILE A 84 4.20 1.40 -7.93
CA ILE A 84 5.31 2.34 -7.86
C ILE A 84 6.13 2.04 -6.61
N PHE A 85 7.41 1.76 -6.76
CA PHE A 85 8.30 1.59 -5.63
C PHE A 85 8.28 2.82 -4.72
N VAL A 86 8.36 2.59 -3.41
CA VAL A 86 8.26 3.67 -2.40
C VAL A 86 9.31 4.77 -2.63
N GLU A 87 10.51 4.38 -3.07
CA GLU A 87 11.63 5.27 -3.37
C GLU A 87 11.41 6.11 -4.63
N ASP A 88 10.56 5.63 -5.53
CA ASP A 88 10.30 6.26 -6.83
C ASP A 88 9.06 7.16 -6.80
N ARG A 89 8.35 7.20 -5.67
CA ARG A 89 7.17 8.06 -5.51
C ARG A 89 7.59 9.51 -5.37
N ASP A 90 6.93 10.39 -6.10
CA ASP A 90 7.10 11.83 -5.98
C ASP A 90 6.41 12.35 -4.70
N TYR A 91 7.08 12.18 -3.56
CA TYR A 91 6.53 12.63 -2.28
C TYR A 91 6.34 14.14 -2.20
N ASN A 92 7.11 14.94 -2.94
CA ASN A 92 6.91 16.38 -2.98
C ASN A 92 5.53 16.70 -3.59
N LYS A 93 5.21 16.07 -4.71
CA LYS A 93 3.90 16.22 -5.36
C LYS A 93 2.77 15.62 -4.54
N ILE A 94 2.98 14.44 -3.95
CA ILE A 94 1.99 13.78 -3.07
C ILE A 94 1.65 14.70 -1.88
N VAL A 95 2.65 15.25 -1.21
CA VAL A 95 2.46 16.16 -0.07
C VAL A 95 1.75 17.44 -0.51
N ASP A 96 2.17 18.09 -1.61
CA ASP A 96 1.55 19.32 -2.12
C ASP A 96 0.05 19.11 -2.41
N LEU A 97 -0.28 18.08 -3.17
CA LEU A 97 -1.67 17.78 -3.53
C LEU A 97 -2.52 17.45 -2.28
N THR A 98 -1.96 16.66 -1.36
CA THR A 98 -2.66 16.28 -0.12
C THR A 98 -2.84 17.50 0.79
N HIS A 99 -1.84 18.40 0.85
CA HIS A 99 -1.91 19.65 1.61
C HIS A 99 -3.02 20.56 1.07
N ARG A 100 -3.03 20.80 -0.24
CA ARG A 100 -4.08 21.62 -0.91
C ARG A 100 -5.48 21.07 -0.67
N ALA A 101 -5.65 19.74 -0.71
CA ALA A 101 -6.92 19.12 -0.40
C ALA A 101 -7.30 19.30 1.09
N ALA A 102 -6.34 19.14 2.02
CA ALA A 102 -6.55 19.30 3.46
C ALA A 102 -6.90 20.75 3.84
N GLU A 103 -6.33 21.76 3.16
CA GLU A 103 -6.69 23.17 3.35
C GLU A 103 -8.16 23.44 3.04
N ARG A 104 -8.74 22.74 2.04
CA ARG A 104 -10.17 22.80 1.70
C ARG A 104 -11.04 21.86 2.56
N LEU A 105 -10.56 21.50 3.74
CA LEU A 105 -11.28 20.68 4.71
C LEU A 105 -11.61 19.26 4.22
N HIS A 106 -10.87 18.73 3.26
CA HIS A 106 -11.00 17.35 2.84
C HIS A 106 -10.46 16.43 3.95
N TRP A 107 -11.35 15.85 4.73
CA TRP A 107 -11.00 15.14 5.96
C TRP A 107 -10.07 13.93 5.74
N LYS A 108 -10.25 13.17 4.64
CA LYS A 108 -9.34 12.06 4.29
C LYS A 108 -7.94 12.56 3.99
N ALA A 109 -7.84 13.70 3.28
CA ALA A 109 -6.56 14.33 3.01
C ALA A 109 -5.88 14.83 4.29
N MET A 110 -6.64 15.40 5.26
CA MET A 110 -6.07 15.79 6.55
C MET A 110 -5.44 14.59 7.28
N LEU A 111 -6.14 13.45 7.32
CA LEU A 111 -5.65 12.25 7.99
C LEU A 111 -4.49 11.59 7.21
N ASN A 112 -4.50 11.66 5.87
CA ASN A 112 -3.40 11.17 5.05
C ASN A 112 -2.16 12.05 5.21
N LEU A 113 -2.33 13.37 5.19
CA LEU A 113 -1.26 14.35 5.42
C LEU A 113 -0.63 14.16 6.81
N ALA A 114 -1.45 13.93 7.83
CA ALA A 114 -0.97 13.60 9.16
C ALA A 114 -0.10 12.32 9.17
N SER A 115 -0.44 11.32 8.37
CA SER A 115 0.40 10.12 8.20
C SER A 115 1.73 10.46 7.51
N LEU A 116 1.70 11.27 6.44
CA LEU A 116 2.90 11.70 5.72
C LEU A 116 3.86 12.47 6.63
N TYR A 117 3.35 13.30 7.54
CA TYR A 117 4.16 14.02 8.53
C TYR A 117 4.80 13.08 9.55
N VAL A 118 4.04 12.10 10.08
CA VAL A 118 4.57 11.08 10.99
C VAL A 118 5.64 10.21 10.33
N GLU A 119 5.49 9.94 9.03
CA GLU A 119 6.46 9.18 8.23
C GLU A 119 7.69 10.00 7.81
N GLY A 120 7.73 11.30 8.14
CA GLY A 120 8.84 12.20 7.75
C GLY A 120 8.93 12.44 6.24
N ARG A 121 7.79 12.37 5.52
CA ARG A 121 7.73 12.64 4.07
C ARG A 121 7.75 14.13 3.76
N ASP A 122 7.47 14.97 4.73
CA ASP A 122 7.65 16.42 4.67
C ASP A 122 8.70 16.84 5.72
N PRO A 123 9.84 17.41 5.32
CA PRO A 123 10.90 17.76 6.27
C PRO A 123 10.56 18.97 7.16
N LEU A 124 9.49 19.71 6.86
CA LEU A 124 9.07 20.90 7.60
C LEU A 124 8.12 20.60 8.75
N TYR A 125 7.47 19.45 8.73
CA TYR A 125 6.39 19.09 9.65
C TYR A 125 6.65 17.72 10.29
N GLY A 126 6.14 17.54 11.51
CA GLY A 126 6.35 16.32 12.28
C GLY A 126 5.12 15.90 13.06
N ASN A 127 5.37 15.18 14.16
CA ASN A 127 4.30 14.58 14.97
C ASN A 127 3.34 15.60 15.57
N GLU A 128 3.81 16.79 15.97
CA GLU A 128 2.93 17.81 16.57
C GLU A 128 1.96 18.38 15.53
N GLU A 129 2.43 18.67 14.32
CA GLU A 129 1.58 19.15 13.22
C GLU A 129 0.62 18.05 12.75
N ALA A 130 1.06 16.79 12.78
CA ALA A 130 0.17 15.65 12.51
C ALA A 130 -0.98 15.59 13.53
N VAL A 131 -0.69 15.80 14.81
CA VAL A 131 -1.72 15.87 15.86
C VAL A 131 -2.67 17.05 15.63
N GLN A 132 -2.16 18.22 15.24
CA GLN A 132 -2.99 19.40 14.96
C GLN A 132 -3.95 19.15 13.78
N LEU A 133 -3.50 18.45 12.73
CA LEU A 133 -4.37 18.04 11.60
C LEU A 133 -5.48 17.10 12.07
N VAL A 134 -5.15 16.12 12.90
CA VAL A 134 -6.15 15.21 13.47
C VAL A 134 -7.14 15.98 14.36
N GLU A 135 -6.67 16.92 15.19
CA GLU A 135 -7.55 17.79 15.99
C GLU A 135 -8.47 18.64 15.12
N LYS A 136 -7.97 19.19 14.01
CA LYS A 136 -8.80 19.92 13.03
C LYS A 136 -9.90 19.03 12.48
N ALA A 137 -9.60 17.79 12.12
CA ALA A 137 -10.59 16.80 11.68
C ALA A 137 -11.58 16.42 12.81
N MET A 138 -11.11 16.29 14.06
CA MET A 138 -11.98 16.06 15.21
C MET A 138 -12.99 17.20 15.43
N ARG A 139 -12.58 18.46 15.24
CA ARG A 139 -13.49 19.63 15.32
C ARG A 139 -14.56 19.59 14.23
N LEU A 140 -14.29 18.97 13.10
CA LEU A 140 -15.28 18.71 12.04
C LEU A 140 -16.21 17.52 12.37
N GLY A 141 -16.02 16.84 13.50
CA GLY A 141 -16.82 15.69 13.91
C GLY A 141 -16.48 14.39 13.17
N ILE A 142 -15.30 14.29 12.57
CA ILE A 142 -14.88 13.11 11.79
C ILE A 142 -14.59 11.91 12.69
N PRO A 143 -15.31 10.78 12.59
CA PRO A 143 -15.09 9.62 13.46
C PRO A 143 -13.68 9.02 13.30
N ALA A 144 -13.15 8.93 12.09
CA ALA A 144 -11.79 8.45 11.81
C ALA A 144 -10.69 9.30 12.49
N ALA A 145 -10.96 10.58 12.78
CA ALA A 145 -10.01 11.42 13.52
C ALA A 145 -9.93 11.03 15.01
N TYR A 146 -11.03 10.60 15.60
CA TYR A 146 -11.03 10.05 16.97
C TYR A 146 -10.28 8.70 17.02
N ASP A 147 -10.46 7.84 16.02
CA ASP A 147 -9.70 6.61 15.89
C ASP A 147 -8.19 6.88 15.79
N ARG A 148 -7.81 7.82 14.95
CA ARG A 148 -6.41 8.24 14.76
C ARG A 148 -5.82 8.81 16.05
N MET A 149 -6.58 9.62 16.80
CA MET A 149 -6.12 10.17 18.08
C MET A 149 -5.92 9.05 19.12
N GLY A 150 -6.79 8.04 19.15
CA GLY A 150 -6.58 6.84 19.96
C GLY A 150 -5.26 6.15 19.62
N THR A 151 -4.97 5.99 18.34
CA THR A 151 -3.71 5.41 17.87
C THR A 151 -2.49 6.26 18.27
N TYR A 152 -2.61 7.58 18.23
CA TYR A 152 -1.53 8.48 18.65
C TYR A 152 -1.24 8.37 20.16
N TYR A 153 -2.27 8.29 21.01
CA TYR A 153 -2.09 8.04 22.43
C TYR A 153 -1.47 6.67 22.74
N ALA A 154 -1.85 5.62 21.98
CA ALA A 154 -1.27 4.29 22.16
C ALA A 154 0.21 4.22 21.77
N ASN A 155 0.62 4.99 20.76
CA ASN A 155 1.98 4.96 20.19
C ASN A 155 2.86 6.13 20.65
N SER A 156 2.37 7.02 21.51
CA SER A 156 3.08 8.25 21.91
C SER A 156 3.44 9.16 20.71
N THR A 157 2.58 9.23 19.70
CA THR A 157 2.84 10.03 18.50
C THR A 157 2.38 11.47 18.72
N GLY A 158 3.29 12.40 18.96
CA GLY A 158 3.01 13.83 19.21
C GLY A 158 2.15 14.13 20.45
N VAL A 159 1.91 13.13 21.28
CA VAL A 159 1.22 13.23 22.57
C VAL A 159 1.91 12.31 23.58
N ASP A 160 1.75 12.61 24.88
CA ASP A 160 2.20 11.69 25.93
C ASP A 160 1.37 10.41 25.88
N GLY A 161 2.03 9.27 25.83
CA GLY A 161 1.39 7.95 25.71
C GLY A 161 0.44 7.69 26.88
N ASP A 162 -0.81 7.32 26.56
CA ASP A 162 -1.84 6.98 27.54
C ASP A 162 -2.81 5.95 26.93
N ILE A 163 -2.62 4.70 27.26
CA ILE A 163 -3.45 3.62 26.76
C ILE A 163 -4.91 3.71 27.22
N THR A 164 -5.17 4.27 28.40
CA THR A 164 -6.52 4.47 28.91
C THR A 164 -7.27 5.50 28.06
N ARG A 165 -6.60 6.60 27.71
CA ARG A 165 -7.14 7.57 26.76
C ARG A 165 -7.29 6.99 25.36
N ALA A 166 -6.34 6.20 24.88
CA ALA A 166 -6.44 5.54 23.58
C ALA A 166 -7.73 4.75 23.44
N TYR A 167 -8.05 3.91 24.43
CA TYR A 167 -9.30 3.14 24.44
C TYR A 167 -10.55 4.01 24.52
N ALA A 168 -10.52 5.11 25.26
CA ALA A 168 -11.63 6.06 25.33
C ALA A 168 -11.89 6.72 23.95
N PHE A 169 -10.83 7.09 23.22
CA PHE A 169 -10.92 7.64 21.89
C PHE A 169 -11.43 6.61 20.87
N TRP A 170 -10.94 5.38 20.90
CA TRP A 170 -11.44 4.30 20.04
C TRP A 170 -12.92 3.97 20.32
N GLN A 171 -13.32 3.94 21.60
CA GLN A 171 -14.73 3.77 21.97
C GLN A 171 -15.59 4.90 21.39
N LYS A 172 -15.13 6.15 21.51
CA LYS A 172 -15.83 7.31 20.93
C LYS A 172 -15.94 7.20 19.42
N ALA A 173 -14.86 6.84 18.73
CA ALA A 173 -14.83 6.63 17.29
C ALA A 173 -15.82 5.54 16.84
N ALA A 174 -15.84 4.39 17.52
CA ALA A 174 -16.77 3.30 17.25
C ALA A 174 -18.23 3.71 17.43
N GLN A 175 -18.53 4.45 18.52
CA GLN A 175 -19.87 4.99 18.77
C GLN A 175 -20.31 6.05 17.74
N MET A 176 -19.35 6.72 17.11
CA MET A 176 -19.61 7.67 16.01
C MET A 176 -19.70 6.99 14.64
N GLY A 177 -19.47 5.68 14.56
CA GLY A 177 -19.63 4.91 13.33
C GLY A 177 -18.32 4.53 12.63
N ASN A 178 -17.14 4.79 13.21
CA ASN A 178 -15.88 4.43 12.54
C ASN A 178 -15.68 2.91 12.49
N PRO A 179 -15.55 2.31 11.28
CA PRO A 179 -15.48 0.86 11.14
C PRO A 179 -14.14 0.26 11.60
N GLN A 180 -13.04 1.01 11.57
CA GLN A 180 -11.73 0.55 12.04
C GLN A 180 -11.71 0.45 13.57
N ALA A 181 -12.24 1.46 14.26
CA ALA A 181 -12.38 1.42 15.72
C ALA A 181 -13.32 0.30 16.18
N MET A 182 -14.42 0.06 15.43
CA MET A 182 -15.33 -1.08 15.71
C MET A 182 -14.60 -2.42 15.56
N GLU A 183 -13.84 -2.61 14.48
CA GLU A 183 -13.04 -3.83 14.26
C GLU A 183 -12.05 -4.04 15.40
N PHE A 184 -11.29 -2.99 15.75
CA PHE A 184 -10.29 -3.06 16.80
C PHE A 184 -10.90 -3.42 18.16
N LEU A 185 -11.96 -2.73 18.58
CA LEU A 185 -12.61 -3.00 19.87
C LEU A 185 -13.33 -4.34 19.88
N ALA A 186 -13.96 -4.73 18.77
CA ALA A 186 -14.58 -6.05 18.65
C ALA A 186 -13.58 -7.19 18.81
N ASP A 187 -12.36 -7.03 18.29
CA ASP A 187 -11.27 -7.98 18.49
C ASP A 187 -10.92 -8.12 19.99
N LYS A 188 -10.87 -7.01 20.74
CA LYS A 188 -10.62 -7.00 22.18
C LYS A 188 -11.76 -7.63 22.99
N LEU A 189 -12.99 -7.52 22.53
CA LEU A 189 -14.17 -8.13 23.15
C LEU A 189 -14.37 -9.58 22.77
N ASN A 190 -13.72 -10.04 21.68
CA ASN A 190 -13.76 -11.40 21.17
C ASN A 190 -12.68 -12.27 21.81
N VAL A 191 -12.65 -12.37 23.11
CA VAL A 191 -11.67 -13.18 23.84
C VAL A 191 -12.29 -14.48 24.33
N GLY A 192 -11.54 -15.59 24.13
CA GLY A 192 -11.90 -16.89 24.63
C GLY A 192 -11.42 -17.13 26.08
N PRO A 193 -12.00 -18.13 26.76
CA PRO A 193 -11.65 -18.45 28.14
C PRO A 193 -10.23 -18.99 28.35
N ALA A 194 -9.51 -19.29 27.26
CA ALA A 194 -8.15 -19.87 27.33
C ALA A 194 -7.05 -18.84 27.67
N ASN A 195 -7.32 -17.54 27.61
CA ASN A 195 -6.35 -16.49 27.92
C ASN A 195 -6.59 -16.00 29.35
N GLU A 196 -5.68 -16.30 30.27
CA GLU A 196 -5.75 -15.77 31.63
C GLU A 196 -5.85 -14.24 31.64
N GLY A 197 -6.88 -13.70 32.31
CA GLY A 197 -7.18 -12.26 32.36
C GLY A 197 -7.95 -11.70 31.15
N ALA A 198 -7.89 -12.32 29.98
CA ALA A 198 -8.57 -11.85 28.78
C ALA A 198 -10.10 -12.04 28.86
N GLY A 199 -10.56 -13.06 29.58
CA GLY A 199 -11.99 -13.32 29.78
C GLY A 199 -12.77 -12.22 30.51
N TYR A 200 -12.06 -11.31 31.21
CA TYR A 200 -12.68 -10.13 31.83
C TYR A 200 -13.30 -9.17 30.81
N TRP A 201 -12.72 -9.08 29.61
CA TRP A 201 -13.22 -8.19 28.55
C TRP A 201 -14.19 -8.87 27.60
N ALA A 202 -14.43 -10.16 27.74
CA ALA A 202 -15.28 -10.92 26.84
C ALA A 202 -16.71 -10.36 26.81
N ASN A 203 -17.14 -9.92 25.63
CA ASN A 203 -18.49 -9.48 25.35
C ASN A 203 -18.85 -9.84 23.89
N ILE A 204 -19.04 -11.14 23.65
CA ILE A 204 -19.25 -11.68 22.31
C ILE A 204 -20.45 -11.07 21.59
N PRO A 205 -21.63 -10.87 22.24
CA PRO A 205 -22.76 -10.24 21.56
C PRO A 205 -22.46 -8.85 21.02
N VAL A 206 -21.75 -8.03 21.80
CA VAL A 206 -21.34 -6.68 21.40
C VAL A 206 -20.25 -6.74 20.31
N ALA A 207 -19.28 -7.64 20.44
CA ALA A 207 -18.26 -7.85 19.42
C ALA A 207 -18.88 -8.20 18.06
N ILE A 208 -19.84 -9.12 18.01
CA ILE A 208 -20.53 -9.48 16.77
C ILE A 208 -21.24 -8.27 16.17
N LYS A 209 -22.00 -7.51 16.97
CA LYS A 209 -22.70 -6.30 16.49
C LYS A 209 -21.74 -5.25 15.93
N MET A 210 -20.60 -5.03 16.58
CA MET A 210 -19.57 -4.12 16.07
C MET A 210 -18.98 -4.63 14.75
N MET A 211 -18.66 -5.94 14.65
CA MET A 211 -18.14 -6.55 13.43
C MET A 211 -19.14 -6.46 12.28
N GLU A 212 -20.42 -6.77 12.53
CA GLU A 212 -21.50 -6.66 11.55
C GLU A 212 -21.66 -5.21 11.06
N CYS A 213 -21.63 -4.25 11.98
CA CYS A 213 -21.71 -2.83 11.66
C CYS A 213 -20.52 -2.37 10.80
N ALA A 214 -19.30 -2.73 11.17
CA ALA A 214 -18.11 -2.42 10.40
C ALA A 214 -18.14 -3.07 9.01
N PHE A 215 -18.57 -4.34 8.94
CA PHE A 215 -18.69 -5.08 7.70
C PHE A 215 -19.71 -4.47 6.75
N SER A 216 -20.87 -4.05 7.27
CA SER A 216 -21.91 -3.37 6.49
C SER A 216 -21.44 -2.07 5.86
N GLN A 217 -20.44 -1.40 6.46
CA GLN A 217 -19.80 -0.19 5.97
C GLN A 217 -18.63 -0.46 5.01
N GLY A 218 -18.37 -1.72 4.64
CA GLY A 218 -17.32 -2.09 3.69
C GLY A 218 -15.96 -2.38 4.32
N ASN A 219 -15.85 -2.52 5.64
CA ASN A 219 -14.64 -3.03 6.27
C ASN A 219 -14.49 -4.52 5.99
N GLY A 220 -13.73 -4.86 4.93
CA GLY A 220 -13.51 -6.24 4.51
C GLY A 220 -12.76 -7.09 5.54
N PRO A 221 -11.65 -6.60 6.14
CA PRO A 221 -10.84 -7.35 7.08
C PRO A 221 -11.61 -7.98 8.25
N VAL A 222 -12.62 -7.29 8.77
CA VAL A 222 -13.44 -7.79 9.90
C VAL A 222 -14.17 -9.12 9.57
N ALA A 223 -14.40 -9.41 8.29
CA ALA A 223 -15.07 -10.62 7.83
C ALA A 223 -14.36 -11.91 8.27
N TYR A 224 -13.04 -11.85 8.43
CA TYR A 224 -12.26 -13.00 8.89
C TYR A 224 -12.71 -13.44 10.30
N ASN A 225 -12.70 -12.54 11.26
CA ASN A 225 -13.13 -12.84 12.63
C ASN A 225 -14.63 -13.11 12.72
N LEU A 226 -15.45 -12.35 11.99
CA LEU A 226 -16.90 -12.55 11.93
C LEU A 226 -17.26 -13.94 11.40
N SER A 227 -16.53 -14.46 10.41
CA SER A 227 -16.75 -15.80 9.88
C SER A 227 -16.53 -16.90 10.94
N TYR A 228 -15.53 -16.75 11.79
CA TYR A 228 -15.31 -17.67 12.90
C TYR A 228 -16.44 -17.64 13.94
N MET A 229 -16.99 -16.44 14.21
CA MET A 229 -18.12 -16.29 15.12
C MET A 229 -19.36 -16.99 14.59
N TYR A 230 -19.62 -16.90 13.30
CA TYR A 230 -20.76 -17.57 12.68
C TYR A 230 -20.54 -19.07 12.55
N ALA A 231 -19.34 -19.51 12.12
CA ALA A 231 -19.05 -20.94 11.99
C ALA A 231 -19.12 -21.70 13.32
N SER A 232 -18.75 -21.04 14.41
CA SER A 232 -18.68 -21.64 15.76
C SER A 232 -19.35 -20.70 16.76
N PRO A 233 -20.69 -20.75 16.88
CA PRO A 233 -21.44 -19.91 17.82
C PRO A 233 -20.87 -20.00 19.24
N ARG A 234 -20.81 -18.89 19.93
CA ARG A 234 -20.21 -18.76 21.25
C ARG A 234 -21.19 -18.17 22.27
N THR A 235 -21.00 -18.52 23.54
CA THR A 235 -21.66 -17.83 24.66
C THR A 235 -21.12 -16.41 24.81
N ALA A 236 -21.78 -15.58 25.60
CA ALA A 236 -21.33 -14.22 25.90
C ALA A 236 -19.90 -14.18 26.47
N THR A 237 -19.46 -15.23 27.15
CA THR A 237 -18.11 -15.37 27.72
C THR A 237 -17.12 -16.10 26.81
N GLY A 238 -17.44 -16.29 25.53
CA GLY A 238 -16.53 -16.82 24.51
C GLY A 238 -16.42 -18.34 24.43
N ARG A 239 -17.17 -19.14 25.21
CA ARG A 239 -17.18 -20.60 25.09
C ARG A 239 -18.00 -21.01 23.87
N VAL A 240 -17.54 -22.03 23.13
CA VAL A 240 -18.31 -22.62 22.03
C VAL A 240 -19.64 -23.15 22.59
N SER A 241 -20.76 -22.72 22.01
CA SER A 241 -22.12 -23.02 22.52
C SER A 241 -22.85 -24.09 21.73
N GLY A 242 -22.33 -24.51 20.58
CA GLY A 242 -22.97 -25.50 19.75
C GLY A 242 -22.08 -26.05 18.63
N PRO A 243 -22.56 -27.12 17.94
CA PRO A 243 -21.83 -27.69 16.80
C PRO A 243 -21.88 -26.76 15.59
N ARG A 244 -20.92 -26.91 14.69
CA ARG A 244 -20.92 -26.31 13.37
C ARG A 244 -21.98 -27.00 12.50
N THR A 245 -23.08 -26.32 12.21
CA THR A 245 -24.10 -26.80 11.30
C THR A 245 -23.81 -26.43 9.86
N LEU A 246 -24.48 -27.04 8.90
CA LEU A 246 -24.33 -26.64 7.48
C LEU A 246 -24.75 -25.18 7.27
N GLU A 247 -25.73 -24.69 8.01
CA GLU A 247 -26.18 -23.30 7.95
C GLU A 247 -25.12 -22.33 8.45
N THR A 248 -24.52 -22.60 9.63
CA THR A 248 -23.47 -21.75 10.19
C THR A 248 -22.22 -21.75 9.32
N LYS A 249 -21.86 -22.89 8.72
CA LYS A 249 -20.77 -23.00 7.75
C LYS A 249 -21.06 -22.20 6.48
N ALA A 250 -22.26 -22.29 5.93
CA ALA A 250 -22.65 -21.56 4.74
C ALA A 250 -22.66 -20.04 4.97
N LEU A 251 -23.10 -19.59 6.16
CA LEU A 251 -23.05 -18.17 6.53
C LEU A 251 -21.60 -17.67 6.63
N ALA A 252 -20.72 -18.43 7.30
CA ALA A 252 -19.31 -18.09 7.40
C ALA A 252 -18.64 -18.02 6.02
N LEU A 253 -18.97 -18.96 5.12
CA LEU A 253 -18.46 -18.97 3.75
C LEU A 253 -18.87 -17.71 2.98
N LYS A 254 -20.14 -17.30 3.08
CA LYS A 254 -20.66 -16.06 2.46
C LYS A 254 -19.94 -14.81 2.98
N VAL A 255 -19.72 -14.75 4.29
CA VAL A 255 -19.02 -13.61 4.92
C VAL A 255 -17.58 -13.52 4.45
N LEU A 256 -16.84 -14.65 4.43
CA LEU A 256 -15.47 -14.70 3.91
C LEU A 256 -15.43 -14.24 2.45
N HIS A 257 -16.30 -14.78 1.61
CA HIS A 257 -16.35 -14.43 0.18
C HIS A 257 -16.62 -12.93 -0.03
N LYS A 258 -17.64 -12.40 0.66
CA LYS A 258 -17.90 -10.96 0.63
C LYS A 258 -16.74 -10.14 1.20
N GLY A 259 -16.05 -10.66 2.22
CA GLY A 259 -14.81 -10.07 2.75
C GLY A 259 -13.72 -9.94 1.68
N VAL A 260 -13.52 -10.98 0.86
CA VAL A 260 -12.57 -10.94 -0.28
C VAL A 260 -12.95 -9.82 -1.25
N ALA A 261 -14.22 -9.71 -1.61
CA ALA A 261 -14.70 -8.63 -2.47
C ALA A 261 -14.36 -7.23 -1.91
N LEU A 262 -14.35 -7.12 -0.57
CA LEU A 262 -14.05 -5.90 0.18
C LEU A 262 -12.56 -5.77 0.60
N GLY A 263 -11.66 -6.58 0.04
CA GLY A 263 -10.21 -6.43 0.26
C GLY A 263 -9.63 -7.20 1.45
N CYS A 264 -10.30 -8.25 1.91
CA CYS A 264 -9.81 -9.10 3.00
C CYS A 264 -8.84 -10.18 2.49
N GLY A 265 -7.53 -9.93 2.57
CA GLY A 265 -6.50 -10.91 2.18
C GLY A 265 -6.55 -12.19 3.03
N LYS A 266 -6.74 -12.06 4.36
CA LYS A 266 -6.91 -13.22 5.25
C LYS A 266 -8.11 -14.09 4.87
N CYS A 267 -9.21 -13.46 4.36
CA CYS A 267 -10.39 -14.19 3.88
C CYS A 267 -10.07 -14.96 2.60
N ALA A 268 -9.32 -14.37 1.67
CA ALA A 268 -8.90 -15.03 0.44
C ALA A 268 -7.98 -16.23 0.74
N ASN A 269 -7.01 -16.06 1.61
CA ASN A 269 -6.14 -17.14 2.08
C ASN A 269 -6.95 -18.28 2.74
N LYS A 270 -7.88 -17.92 3.62
CA LYS A 270 -8.75 -18.92 4.29
C LYS A 270 -9.56 -19.71 3.27
N LEU A 271 -10.14 -19.05 2.25
CA LEU A 271 -10.94 -19.72 1.21
C LEU A 271 -10.08 -20.54 0.25
N GLU A 272 -8.85 -20.11 -0.05
CA GLU A 272 -7.86 -20.90 -0.78
C GLU A 272 -7.61 -22.24 -0.09
N ILE A 273 -7.41 -22.24 1.24
CA ILE A 273 -7.20 -23.45 2.05
C ILE A 273 -8.49 -24.28 2.14
N GLU A 274 -9.64 -23.65 2.38
CA GLU A 274 -10.93 -24.33 2.52
C GLU A 274 -11.31 -25.15 1.28
N PHE A 275 -10.99 -24.64 0.09
CA PHE A 275 -11.28 -25.34 -1.16
C PHE A 275 -10.12 -26.20 -1.69
N GLY A 276 -8.89 -25.96 -1.23
CA GLY A 276 -7.69 -26.56 -1.79
C GLY A 276 -7.28 -27.89 -1.23
N ASP A 277 -6.73 -27.88 -0.04
CA ASP A 277 -6.21 -29.07 0.64
C ASP A 277 -6.37 -28.94 2.16
N PRO A 278 -7.56 -29.23 2.65
CA PRO A 278 -7.87 -29.12 4.06
C PRO A 278 -7.23 -30.26 4.88
N PHE A 279 -6.60 -29.90 6.01
CA PHE A 279 -6.08 -30.87 6.98
C PHE A 279 -7.18 -31.74 7.61
N ASP A 280 -8.42 -31.24 7.68
CA ASP A 280 -9.53 -31.90 8.34
C ASP A 280 -10.86 -31.49 7.70
N LEU A 281 -11.34 -32.31 6.76
CA LEU A 281 -12.59 -32.08 6.04
C LEU A 281 -13.81 -31.95 6.94
N ALA A 282 -13.83 -32.62 8.11
CA ALA A 282 -14.98 -32.56 9.02
C ALA A 282 -15.18 -31.16 9.61
N ASN A 283 -14.08 -30.43 9.84
CA ASN A 283 -14.09 -29.09 10.39
C ASN A 283 -14.08 -27.97 9.36
N MET A 284 -13.98 -28.28 8.05
CA MET A 284 -14.01 -27.31 6.99
C MET A 284 -15.41 -26.72 6.76
N LEU A 285 -15.45 -25.53 6.16
CA LEU A 285 -16.68 -24.87 5.78
C LEU A 285 -17.39 -25.59 4.61
N VAL A 286 -16.60 -26.21 3.73
CA VAL A 286 -17.08 -27.03 2.61
C VAL A 286 -16.66 -28.48 2.78
N PRO A 287 -17.52 -29.47 2.47
CA PRO A 287 -17.23 -30.90 2.70
C PRO A 287 -16.47 -31.57 1.54
N TYR A 288 -15.91 -30.82 0.62
CA TYR A 288 -15.24 -31.32 -0.59
C TYR A 288 -14.11 -30.39 -1.04
N ILE A 289 -13.20 -30.93 -1.86
CA ILE A 289 -12.12 -30.18 -2.48
C ILE A 289 -12.58 -29.61 -3.82
N ASP A 290 -12.29 -28.32 -4.07
CA ASP A 290 -12.50 -27.63 -5.34
C ASP A 290 -11.25 -26.83 -5.71
N LYS A 291 -10.29 -27.52 -6.32
CA LYS A 291 -9.00 -26.92 -6.67
C LYS A 291 -9.14 -25.70 -7.58
N ALA A 292 -10.13 -25.68 -8.47
CA ALA A 292 -10.33 -24.56 -9.37
C ALA A 292 -10.77 -23.28 -8.62
N ARG A 293 -11.60 -23.42 -7.58
CA ARG A 293 -11.92 -22.29 -6.69
C ARG A 293 -10.72 -21.88 -5.85
N ALA A 294 -10.02 -22.86 -5.28
CA ALA A 294 -8.82 -22.60 -4.48
C ALA A 294 -7.78 -21.79 -5.27
N GLU A 295 -7.49 -22.18 -6.51
CA GLU A 295 -6.55 -21.47 -7.38
C GLU A 295 -6.94 -20.01 -7.61
N ARG A 296 -8.23 -19.75 -7.88
CA ARG A 296 -8.72 -18.36 -8.06
C ARG A 296 -8.62 -17.54 -6.78
N TYR A 297 -8.97 -18.13 -5.61
CA TYR A 297 -8.74 -17.44 -4.33
C TYR A 297 -7.27 -17.18 -4.07
N GLY A 298 -6.38 -18.10 -4.46
CA GLY A 298 -4.94 -17.92 -4.36
C GLY A 298 -4.42 -16.74 -5.20
N VAL A 299 -4.97 -16.52 -6.40
CA VAL A 299 -4.68 -15.34 -7.21
C VAL A 299 -5.10 -14.06 -6.49
N LEU A 300 -6.32 -14.02 -5.94
CA LEU A 300 -6.83 -12.86 -5.20
C LEU A 300 -6.07 -12.62 -3.90
N ASN A 301 -5.64 -13.69 -3.20
CA ASN A 301 -4.82 -13.61 -1.99
C ASN A 301 -3.48 -12.93 -2.27
N ARG A 302 -2.78 -13.37 -3.32
CA ARG A 302 -1.51 -12.75 -3.73
C ARG A 302 -1.68 -11.29 -4.13
N GLU A 303 -2.76 -10.96 -4.85
CA GLU A 303 -3.08 -9.58 -5.20
C GLU A 303 -3.30 -8.71 -3.97
N LEU A 304 -4.08 -9.19 -2.99
CA LEU A 304 -4.34 -8.47 -1.75
C LEU A 304 -3.11 -8.38 -0.84
N GLY A 305 -2.17 -9.33 -0.94
CA GLY A 305 -0.87 -9.23 -0.28
C GLY A 305 0.01 -8.12 -0.86
N PHE A 306 -0.09 -7.91 -2.16
CA PHE A 306 0.64 -6.84 -2.86
C PHE A 306 -0.09 -5.49 -2.76
N ASN A 307 -1.39 -5.48 -2.99
CA ASN A 307 -2.24 -4.29 -2.93
C ASN A 307 -3.42 -4.48 -1.96
N PRO A 308 -3.26 -4.15 -0.67
CA PRO A 308 -4.31 -4.28 0.34
C PRO A 308 -5.55 -3.40 0.06
N ASN A 309 -5.41 -2.41 -0.81
CA ASN A 309 -6.50 -1.52 -1.21
C ASN A 309 -7.33 -2.08 -2.39
N ALA A 310 -6.92 -3.20 -2.99
CA ALA A 310 -7.68 -3.81 -4.07
C ALA A 310 -9.10 -4.19 -3.61
N ARG A 311 -10.06 -4.01 -4.52
CA ARG A 311 -11.48 -4.37 -4.32
C ARG A 311 -11.98 -5.13 -5.53
N PHE A 312 -12.86 -6.11 -5.29
CA PHE A 312 -13.36 -7.00 -6.33
C PHE A 312 -14.89 -6.96 -6.41
N PRO A 313 -15.47 -5.85 -6.91
CA PRO A 313 -16.93 -5.67 -6.95
C PRO A 313 -17.66 -6.71 -7.83
N ASN A 314 -16.96 -7.33 -8.76
CA ASN A 314 -17.50 -8.39 -9.63
C ASN A 314 -17.07 -9.81 -9.21
N LEU A 315 -16.66 -10.00 -7.95
CA LEU A 315 -16.17 -11.31 -7.48
C LEU A 315 -17.16 -12.44 -7.79
N ASP A 316 -18.45 -12.24 -7.52
CA ASP A 316 -19.49 -13.23 -7.78
C ASP A 316 -19.61 -13.63 -9.25
N LYS A 317 -19.20 -12.77 -10.20
CA LYS A 317 -19.25 -13.07 -11.63
C LYS A 317 -18.11 -13.99 -12.08
N VAL A 318 -16.95 -13.92 -11.41
CA VAL A 318 -15.75 -14.67 -11.79
C VAL A 318 -15.46 -15.86 -10.88
N LEU A 319 -15.99 -15.81 -9.66
CA LEU A 319 -15.76 -16.79 -8.61
C LEU A 319 -17.01 -16.97 -7.74
N PRO A 320 -18.16 -17.36 -8.31
CA PRO A 320 -19.39 -17.56 -7.53
C PRO A 320 -19.19 -18.67 -6.49
N LEU A 321 -19.90 -18.55 -5.34
CA LEU A 321 -19.92 -19.60 -4.33
C LEU A 321 -20.70 -20.83 -4.79
N PRO A 322 -20.35 -22.05 -4.29
CA PRO A 322 -21.15 -23.24 -4.52
C PRO A 322 -22.61 -23.03 -4.06
N PRO A 323 -23.61 -23.65 -4.73
CA PRO A 323 -23.47 -24.67 -5.78
C PRO A 323 -23.31 -24.16 -7.20
N ALA A 324 -23.15 -22.85 -7.42
CA ALA A 324 -23.00 -22.30 -8.75
C ALA A 324 -21.71 -22.80 -9.43
N ASP A 325 -21.77 -23.07 -10.72
CA ASP A 325 -20.62 -23.47 -11.52
C ASP A 325 -19.66 -22.31 -11.71
N LEU A 326 -18.36 -22.64 -11.81
CA LEU A 326 -17.34 -21.66 -12.15
C LEU A 326 -17.42 -21.28 -13.64
N PRO A 327 -17.38 -19.98 -13.97
CA PRO A 327 -17.22 -19.58 -15.36
C PRO A 327 -15.88 -20.03 -15.91
N PRO A 328 -15.76 -20.25 -17.25
CA PRO A 328 -14.48 -20.59 -17.87
C PRO A 328 -13.39 -19.56 -17.54
N TRP A 329 -12.19 -20.05 -17.30
CA TRP A 329 -11.00 -19.23 -17.07
C TRP A 329 -9.77 -19.95 -17.67
N ASN A 330 -8.93 -19.22 -18.35
CA ASN A 330 -7.75 -19.75 -19.05
C ASN A 330 -6.51 -19.93 -18.16
N GLY A 331 -6.63 -19.65 -16.84
CA GLY A 331 -5.50 -19.68 -15.90
C GLY A 331 -4.66 -18.38 -15.87
N ASP A 332 -4.98 -17.40 -16.70
CA ASP A 332 -4.28 -16.12 -16.73
C ASP A 332 -4.74 -15.24 -15.54
N ARG A 333 -3.78 -14.92 -14.67
CA ARG A 333 -3.98 -14.07 -13.47
C ARG A 333 -4.64 -12.74 -13.80
N ASP A 334 -4.13 -12.05 -14.81
CA ASP A 334 -4.54 -10.68 -15.09
C ASP A 334 -5.96 -10.62 -15.65
N THR A 335 -6.38 -11.61 -16.43
CA THR A 335 -7.76 -11.71 -16.91
C THR A 335 -8.74 -11.90 -15.75
N LEU A 336 -8.39 -12.71 -14.75
CA LEU A 336 -9.22 -12.89 -13.55
C LEU A 336 -9.32 -11.61 -12.73
N LEU A 337 -8.19 -10.94 -12.48
CA LEU A 337 -8.13 -9.72 -11.70
C LEU A 337 -8.89 -8.57 -12.34
N HIS A 338 -8.71 -8.35 -13.65
CA HIS A 338 -9.45 -7.31 -14.38
C HIS A 338 -10.96 -7.56 -14.33
N ALA A 339 -11.38 -8.79 -14.56
CA ALA A 339 -12.78 -9.14 -14.50
C ALA A 339 -13.36 -8.98 -13.08
N ALA A 340 -12.63 -9.38 -12.04
CA ALA A 340 -13.03 -9.24 -10.64
C ALA A 340 -13.09 -7.77 -10.20
N LYS A 341 -12.11 -6.95 -10.58
CA LYS A 341 -12.07 -5.51 -10.32
C LYS A 341 -13.12 -4.72 -11.13
N GLY A 342 -13.65 -5.31 -12.19
CA GLY A 342 -14.57 -4.62 -13.11
C GLY A 342 -13.88 -3.59 -14.00
N VAL A 343 -12.57 -3.64 -14.06
CA VAL A 343 -11.78 -2.80 -14.97
C VAL A 343 -11.86 -3.44 -16.35
N ARG A 344 -12.15 -2.64 -17.36
CA ARG A 344 -12.06 -3.11 -18.74
C ARG A 344 -10.59 -3.48 -18.98
N PRO A 345 -10.27 -4.74 -19.37
CA PRO A 345 -8.91 -5.03 -19.74
C PRO A 345 -8.46 -4.02 -20.80
N PRO A 346 -7.21 -3.56 -20.77
CA PRO A 346 -6.69 -2.77 -21.88
C PRO A 346 -7.06 -3.49 -23.18
N PRO A 347 -7.38 -2.77 -24.25
CA PRO A 347 -7.77 -3.39 -25.51
C PRO A 347 -6.72 -4.46 -25.80
N ALA A 348 -7.17 -5.71 -26.01
CA ALA A 348 -6.30 -6.82 -26.25
C ALA A 348 -5.32 -6.36 -27.34
N ILE A 349 -4.05 -6.23 -26.99
CA ILE A 349 -2.99 -6.12 -27.97
C ILE A 349 -3.25 -7.34 -28.86
N PRO A 350 -3.46 -7.16 -30.17
CA PRO A 350 -3.79 -8.27 -31.07
C PRO A 350 -2.86 -9.41 -30.72
N GLN A 351 -3.41 -10.53 -30.26
CA GLN A 351 -2.56 -11.67 -29.88
C GLN A 351 -1.72 -11.97 -31.12
N PRO A 352 -0.40 -11.87 -31.01
CA PRO A 352 0.45 -12.17 -32.10
C PRO A 352 0.08 -13.58 -32.61
N SER A 353 -0.04 -13.78 -33.91
CA SER A 353 -0.26 -15.08 -34.48
C SER A 353 0.77 -16.10 -33.94
N ALA A 354 0.49 -17.39 -33.95
CA ALA A 354 1.43 -18.40 -33.45
C ALA A 354 2.86 -18.22 -34.04
N ALA A 355 2.99 -17.70 -35.24
CA ALA A 355 4.26 -17.30 -35.86
C ALA A 355 4.91 -16.11 -35.12
N SER A 356 4.12 -15.20 -34.52
CA SER A 356 4.62 -14.06 -33.77
C SER A 356 4.97 -14.41 -32.31
N LEU A 357 4.44 -15.50 -31.73
CA LEU A 357 4.86 -16.02 -30.43
C LEU A 357 6.30 -16.58 -30.45
N LEU A 358 6.75 -17.03 -31.61
CA LEU A 358 8.15 -17.40 -31.84
C LEU A 358 9.09 -16.18 -31.94
N GLN A 359 8.53 -14.98 -32.03
CA GLN A 359 9.24 -13.71 -32.23
C GLN A 359 9.25 -12.86 -30.95
N LYS A 360 9.16 -13.46 -29.73
CA LYS A 360 9.29 -12.72 -28.49
C LYS A 360 10.61 -11.96 -28.45
N PRO A 361 10.59 -10.70 -27.97
CA PRO A 361 11.83 -9.98 -27.75
C PRO A 361 12.77 -10.85 -26.94
N TYR A 362 14.00 -10.91 -27.33
CA TYR A 362 15.02 -11.78 -26.77
C TYR A 362 15.08 -11.71 -25.23
N PHE A 363 14.81 -10.52 -24.65
CA PHE A 363 14.82 -10.30 -23.21
C PHE A 363 13.59 -10.84 -22.45
N LEU A 364 12.54 -11.27 -23.12
CA LEU A 364 11.28 -11.72 -22.52
C LEU A 364 11.12 -13.24 -22.51
N ALA A 365 12.22 -13.99 -22.64
CA ALA A 365 12.19 -15.45 -22.50
C ALA A 365 11.94 -15.88 -21.06
N ALA A 366 11.33 -17.06 -20.86
CA ALA A 366 10.84 -17.51 -19.56
C ALA A 366 11.92 -17.84 -18.52
N ASP A 367 13.14 -18.15 -18.96
CA ASP A 367 14.24 -18.55 -18.08
C ASP A 367 15.13 -17.36 -17.74
N TYR A 368 15.55 -17.31 -16.47
CA TYR A 368 16.40 -16.24 -15.94
C TYR A 368 17.80 -16.77 -15.66
N ALA A 369 18.82 -16.07 -16.15
CA ALA A 369 20.16 -16.18 -15.63
C ALA A 369 20.61 -14.83 -15.08
N LEU A 370 21.47 -14.86 -14.09
CA LEU A 370 22.13 -13.68 -13.55
C LEU A 370 23.47 -13.52 -14.27
N ARG A 371 23.72 -12.34 -14.80
CA ARG A 371 25.00 -11.99 -15.43
C ARG A 371 25.59 -10.78 -14.74
N SER A 372 26.84 -10.91 -14.34
CA SER A 372 27.63 -9.77 -13.86
C SER A 372 27.74 -8.70 -14.96
N THR A 373 27.58 -7.45 -14.56
CA THR A 373 27.79 -6.30 -15.47
C THR A 373 29.21 -5.72 -15.38
N GLY A 374 30.01 -6.22 -14.44
CA GLY A 374 31.30 -5.63 -14.10
C GLY A 374 31.21 -4.31 -13.33
N LEU A 375 30.01 -3.83 -13.01
CA LEU A 375 29.83 -2.67 -12.15
C LEU A 375 29.93 -3.10 -10.68
N HIS A 376 30.84 -2.47 -9.95
CA HIS A 376 31.06 -2.74 -8.53
C HIS A 376 30.63 -1.54 -7.67
N SER A 377 30.21 -1.81 -6.44
CA SER A 377 29.92 -0.78 -5.44
C SER A 377 30.58 -1.14 -4.12
N ASP A 378 31.36 -0.22 -3.59
CA ASP A 378 31.91 -0.25 -2.23
C ASP A 378 31.10 0.67 -1.29
N ALA A 379 30.00 1.26 -1.77
CA ALA A 379 29.11 2.08 -0.98
C ALA A 379 28.42 1.24 0.12
N PRO A 380 28.07 1.85 1.26
CA PRO A 380 27.37 1.13 2.32
C PRO A 380 25.93 0.73 1.94
N THR A 381 25.37 1.38 0.90
CA THR A 381 24.01 1.15 0.42
C THR A 381 23.98 0.95 -1.09
N ALA A 382 22.97 0.21 -1.57
CA ALA A 382 22.74 -0.02 -2.98
C ALA A 382 22.47 1.32 -3.70
N PRO A 383 23.25 1.69 -4.72
CA PRO A 383 23.11 2.97 -5.40
C PRO A 383 21.83 3.06 -6.25
N PHE A 384 21.27 1.94 -6.62
CA PHE A 384 19.99 1.78 -7.32
C PHE A 384 19.40 0.39 -7.07
N SER A 385 18.10 0.23 -7.31
CA SER A 385 17.40 -1.05 -7.12
C SER A 385 17.81 -2.04 -8.23
N ALA A 386 18.44 -3.14 -7.84
CA ALA A 386 18.93 -4.17 -8.76
C ALA A 386 19.29 -5.47 -8.03
N TYR A 387 19.65 -6.50 -8.79
CA TYR A 387 20.32 -7.66 -8.22
C TYR A 387 21.81 -7.36 -7.97
N TRP A 388 22.24 -7.66 -6.75
CA TRP A 388 23.60 -7.49 -6.31
C TRP A 388 24.11 -8.80 -5.72
N GLN A 389 25.35 -9.15 -6.03
CA GLN A 389 26.05 -10.27 -5.43
C GLN A 389 27.40 -9.80 -4.87
N PRO A 390 27.97 -10.48 -3.87
CA PRO A 390 29.33 -10.22 -3.45
C PRO A 390 30.31 -10.42 -4.62
N ALA A 391 31.15 -9.44 -4.91
CA ALA A 391 32.11 -9.52 -6.03
C ALA A 391 33.13 -10.64 -5.80
N GLY A 392 33.41 -11.40 -6.83
CA GLY A 392 34.16 -12.62 -6.93
C GLY A 392 35.38 -12.79 -6.04
N GLY A 393 35.15 -13.22 -4.84
CA GLY A 393 36.18 -13.88 -4.03
C GLY A 393 36.02 -15.40 -4.25
N GLN A 394 37.10 -16.07 -4.51
CA GLN A 394 37.13 -17.54 -4.56
C GLN A 394 36.38 -18.14 -3.37
N GLY A 395 35.29 -18.85 -3.63
CA GLY A 395 34.54 -19.58 -2.63
C GLY A 395 33.25 -18.94 -2.08
N LEU A 396 32.80 -17.83 -2.67
CA LEU A 396 31.50 -17.22 -2.31
C LEU A 396 30.39 -17.90 -3.09
N THR A 397 29.51 -18.62 -2.39
CA THR A 397 28.36 -19.33 -2.96
C THR A 397 27.03 -18.61 -2.68
N GLU A 398 27.06 -17.35 -2.27
CA GLU A 398 25.81 -16.63 -2.00
C GLU A 398 25.15 -16.18 -3.31
N PRO A 399 23.84 -16.47 -3.46
CA PRO A 399 23.09 -16.03 -4.62
C PRO A 399 22.94 -14.50 -4.61
N ALA A 400 22.85 -13.92 -5.81
CA ALA A 400 22.53 -12.51 -5.94
C ALA A 400 21.20 -12.18 -5.28
N ARG A 401 21.13 -11.04 -4.61
CA ARG A 401 19.93 -10.54 -3.92
C ARG A 401 19.39 -9.32 -4.60
N LEU A 402 18.08 -9.23 -4.68
CA LEU A 402 17.40 -7.99 -5.06
C LEU A 402 17.51 -7.02 -3.89
N LEU A 403 18.26 -5.93 -4.07
CA LEU A 403 18.38 -4.82 -3.13
C LEU A 403 17.75 -3.59 -3.75
N ARG A 404 17.03 -2.83 -2.94
CA ARG A 404 16.44 -1.55 -3.32
C ARG A 404 17.47 -0.42 -3.18
N LYS A 405 17.31 0.64 -3.93
CA LYS A 405 18.12 1.86 -3.77
C LYS A 405 18.08 2.33 -2.32
N GLY A 406 19.26 2.58 -1.74
CA GLY A 406 19.42 2.99 -0.34
C GLY A 406 19.40 1.85 0.68
N GLU A 407 19.08 0.62 0.27
CA GLU A 407 19.13 -0.54 1.16
C GLU A 407 20.58 -0.90 1.49
N GLU A 408 20.85 -1.16 2.78
CA GLU A 408 22.21 -1.47 3.23
C GLU A 408 22.71 -2.79 2.65
N PHE A 409 23.91 -2.76 2.13
CA PHE A 409 24.70 -3.95 1.85
C PHE A 409 25.13 -4.58 3.19
N ARG A 410 24.36 -5.55 3.65
CA ARG A 410 24.66 -6.22 4.93
C ARG A 410 26.04 -6.86 4.88
N HIS A 411 26.78 -6.74 5.99
CA HIS A 411 28.01 -7.52 6.21
C HIS A 411 27.66 -9.00 6.18
N PHE A 412 28.17 -9.73 5.21
CA PHE A 412 27.98 -11.17 5.12
C PHE A 412 29.12 -11.90 5.78
N GLY A 413 28.75 -13.00 6.43
CA GLY A 413 29.70 -14.05 6.75
C GLY A 413 30.05 -14.82 5.47
N VAL A 414 31.26 -14.68 5.00
CA VAL A 414 31.79 -15.42 3.86
C VAL A 414 32.37 -16.72 4.35
N LEU A 415 31.81 -17.84 3.86
CA LEU A 415 32.41 -19.16 4.13
C LEU A 415 33.70 -19.28 3.28
N ASN A 416 34.83 -19.40 3.92
CA ASN A 416 36.08 -19.70 3.21
C ASN A 416 36.20 -21.20 2.88
N ALA A 417 37.18 -21.57 2.07
CA ALA A 417 37.44 -22.97 1.70
C ALA A 417 37.70 -23.91 2.88
N ALA A 418 37.96 -23.38 4.10
CA ALA A 418 38.14 -24.12 5.33
C ALA A 418 36.86 -24.24 6.17
N GLY A 419 35.71 -23.79 5.65
CA GLY A 419 34.41 -23.83 6.35
C GLY A 419 34.26 -22.82 7.48
N THR A 420 35.14 -21.81 7.57
CA THR A 420 35.02 -20.73 8.55
C THR A 420 34.36 -19.48 7.95
N VAL A 421 33.47 -18.88 8.73
CA VAL A 421 32.77 -17.67 8.31
C VAL A 421 33.61 -16.43 8.62
N ARG A 422 33.98 -15.64 7.63
CA ARG A 422 34.59 -14.33 7.81
C ARG A 422 33.54 -13.25 7.59
N TYR A 423 33.47 -12.31 8.51
CA TYR A 423 32.67 -11.09 8.39
C TYR A 423 33.58 -9.93 8.01
N GLY A 424 33.24 -9.21 6.97
CA GLY A 424 34.03 -8.04 6.54
C GLY A 424 33.30 -7.24 5.47
N PRO A 425 33.80 -6.04 5.15
CA PRO A 425 33.31 -5.28 4.02
C PRO A 425 33.51 -6.09 2.75
N VAL A 426 32.48 -6.18 1.95
CA VAL A 426 32.47 -6.91 0.68
C VAL A 426 32.14 -5.93 -0.41
N THR A 427 32.94 -5.90 -1.47
CA THR A 427 32.57 -5.21 -2.69
C THR A 427 31.38 -5.93 -3.32
N TRP A 428 30.35 -5.20 -3.69
CA TRP A 428 29.15 -5.75 -4.32
C TRP A 428 29.22 -5.54 -5.83
N GLU A 429 28.85 -6.56 -6.55
CA GLU A 429 28.81 -6.58 -8.00
C GLU A 429 27.36 -6.56 -8.48
N HIS A 430 27.05 -5.67 -9.41
CA HIS A 430 25.74 -5.56 -10.03
C HIS A 430 25.50 -6.75 -10.98
N CYS A 431 24.35 -7.38 -10.85
CA CYS A 431 23.90 -8.46 -11.69
C CYS A 431 22.61 -8.09 -12.42
N LEU A 432 22.53 -8.48 -13.69
CA LEU A 432 21.31 -8.40 -14.48
C LEU A 432 20.62 -9.75 -14.51
N THR A 433 19.29 -9.73 -14.44
CA THR A 433 18.49 -10.86 -14.85
C THR A 433 18.41 -10.88 -16.38
N ILE A 434 18.98 -11.90 -16.97
CA ILE A 434 18.84 -12.17 -18.40
C ILE A 434 17.80 -13.27 -18.52
N ARG A 435 16.73 -13.01 -19.25
CA ARG A 435 15.80 -14.05 -19.65
C ARG A 435 16.39 -14.79 -20.85
N HIS A 436 16.57 -16.09 -20.74
CA HIS A 436 17.04 -16.93 -21.83
C HIS A 436 15.86 -17.55 -22.58
N ASN A 437 16.01 -17.64 -23.90
CA ASN A 437 15.10 -18.42 -24.70
C ASN A 437 15.64 -19.85 -24.76
N HIS A 438 15.01 -20.78 -24.03
CA HIS A 438 15.23 -22.24 -24.12
C HIS A 438 16.70 -22.69 -24.30
N GLY A 439 17.57 -22.27 -23.39
CA GLY A 439 18.96 -22.74 -23.32
C GLY A 439 19.93 -22.08 -24.30
N ALA A 440 19.53 -21.07 -25.03
CA ALA A 440 20.46 -20.26 -25.81
C ALA A 440 21.21 -19.33 -24.87
N VAL A 441 22.42 -19.71 -24.51
CA VAL A 441 23.23 -19.05 -23.46
C VAL A 441 23.74 -17.69 -23.92
N GLU A 442 23.94 -17.49 -25.18
CA GLU A 442 24.43 -16.25 -25.72
C GLU A 442 23.49 -15.75 -26.79
N PRO A 443 23.03 -14.55 -26.61
CA PRO A 443 22.26 -13.89 -27.61
C PRO A 443 23.05 -13.64 -28.88
N ARG A 444 22.40 -12.97 -29.75
CA ARG A 444 22.82 -12.52 -31.05
C ARG A 444 24.23 -11.94 -31.12
N ALA A 445 24.71 -11.26 -30.07
CA ALA A 445 26.08 -10.75 -30.00
C ALA A 445 27.12 -11.86 -30.25
N ALA A 446 26.91 -13.05 -29.66
CA ALA A 446 27.80 -14.21 -29.88
C ALA A 446 27.76 -14.77 -31.29
N ARG A 447 26.69 -14.51 -32.02
CA ARG A 447 26.56 -14.93 -33.45
C ARG A 447 27.06 -13.88 -34.42
N GLY A 448 27.67 -12.78 -33.94
CA GLY A 448 28.14 -11.67 -34.78
C GLY A 448 27.03 -10.83 -35.42
N LEU A 449 25.77 -11.02 -34.99
CA LEU A 449 24.62 -10.31 -35.51
C LEU A 449 24.44 -8.92 -34.90
N LEU A 450 25.03 -8.71 -33.72
CA LEU A 450 24.97 -7.43 -33.02
C LEU A 450 26.37 -6.80 -33.05
N ARG A 451 26.45 -5.58 -33.51
CA ARG A 451 27.69 -4.83 -33.59
C ARG A 451 27.83 -3.97 -32.35
N GLU A 452 29.04 -3.91 -31.82
CA GLU A 452 29.37 -2.85 -30.86
C GLU A 452 29.34 -1.52 -31.61
N VAL A 453 28.50 -0.62 -31.16
CA VAL A 453 28.39 0.71 -31.72
C VAL A 453 28.70 1.72 -30.61
N ALA A 454 29.76 2.46 -30.79
CA ALA A 454 30.17 3.47 -29.80
C ALA A 454 29.08 4.54 -29.62
N ARG A 455 28.41 4.90 -30.68
CA ARG A 455 27.20 5.74 -30.68
C ARG A 455 26.38 5.34 -31.90
N PRO A 456 25.14 4.87 -31.73
CA PRO A 456 24.32 4.54 -32.88
C PRO A 456 23.94 5.81 -33.65
N GLU A 457 24.02 5.76 -34.97
CA GLU A 457 23.26 6.66 -35.82
C GLU A 457 21.94 5.98 -36.11
N PRO A 458 20.87 6.31 -35.37
CA PRO A 458 19.64 5.57 -35.43
C PRO A 458 18.90 5.88 -36.73
N LEU A 459 18.37 4.84 -37.39
CA LEU A 459 17.45 5.01 -38.50
C LEU A 459 16.12 5.62 -38.01
N LEU A 460 15.74 5.30 -36.79
CA LEU A 460 14.54 5.78 -36.15
C LEU A 460 14.74 5.72 -34.61
N SER A 461 14.13 6.65 -33.86
CA SER A 461 14.18 6.66 -32.41
C SER A 461 12.77 6.71 -31.85
N CYS A 462 12.51 5.96 -30.76
CA CYS A 462 11.25 5.92 -30.04
C CYS A 462 11.47 5.97 -28.55
N ALA A 463 10.55 6.61 -27.83
CA ALA A 463 10.55 6.62 -26.37
C ALA A 463 10.13 5.24 -25.82
N CYS A 464 10.64 4.89 -24.64
CA CYS A 464 10.18 3.73 -23.88
C CYS A 464 8.67 3.86 -23.61
N GLY A 465 7.97 2.75 -23.56
CA GLY A 465 6.51 2.72 -23.37
C GLY A 465 5.66 2.96 -24.64
N GLN A 466 6.27 3.37 -25.75
CA GLN A 466 5.60 3.41 -27.04
C GLN A 466 5.55 2.02 -27.68
N ALA A 467 4.64 1.83 -28.63
CA ALA A 467 4.62 0.64 -29.46
C ALA A 467 5.72 0.73 -30.53
N CYS A 468 6.44 -0.37 -30.77
CA CYS A 468 7.46 -0.47 -31.80
C CYS A 468 6.87 -0.13 -33.19
N PRO A 469 7.33 0.91 -33.87
CA PRO A 469 6.73 1.37 -35.12
C PRO A 469 7.11 0.49 -36.33
N VAL A 470 8.26 -0.20 -36.27
CA VAL A 470 8.80 -1.01 -37.35
C VAL A 470 9.51 -2.25 -36.79
N SER A 471 9.23 -3.42 -37.33
CA SER A 471 9.96 -4.64 -36.95
C SER A 471 11.45 -4.51 -37.26
N GLY A 472 12.28 -4.89 -36.29
CA GLY A 472 13.72 -4.80 -36.45
C GLY A 472 14.51 -4.97 -35.18
N VAL A 473 15.82 -4.78 -35.27
CA VAL A 473 16.74 -4.79 -34.13
C VAL A 473 16.82 -3.40 -33.52
N TRP A 474 16.49 -3.30 -32.24
CA TRP A 474 16.45 -2.06 -31.50
C TRP A 474 17.46 -2.06 -30.37
N GLN A 475 18.12 -0.93 -30.16
CA GLN A 475 19.11 -0.69 -29.11
C GLN A 475 18.55 0.30 -28.10
N PRO A 476 18.45 -0.05 -26.80
CA PRO A 476 18.14 0.94 -25.77
C PRO A 476 19.34 1.86 -25.55
N TRP A 477 19.05 3.13 -25.29
CA TRP A 477 20.06 4.16 -25.15
C TRP A 477 19.67 5.17 -24.06
N VAL A 478 20.62 5.51 -23.22
CA VAL A 478 20.55 6.65 -22.30
C VAL A 478 21.69 7.62 -22.59
N ALA A 479 21.55 8.87 -22.16
CA ALA A 479 22.54 9.92 -22.36
C ALA A 479 23.93 9.52 -21.84
N ALA A 480 24.98 10.10 -22.44
CA ALA A 480 26.37 9.73 -22.12
C ALA A 480 26.79 10.06 -20.69
N ASP A 481 26.13 11.04 -20.07
CA ASP A 481 26.33 11.46 -18.68
C ASP A 481 25.42 10.72 -17.67
N HIS A 482 24.56 9.84 -18.16
CA HIS A 482 23.65 9.10 -17.30
C HIS A 482 24.41 8.05 -16.47
N PRO A 483 24.16 7.93 -15.13
CA PRO A 483 24.88 6.99 -14.26
C PRO A 483 24.82 5.52 -14.69
N LEU A 484 23.74 5.13 -15.37
CA LEU A 484 23.53 3.75 -15.85
C LEU A 484 23.94 3.56 -17.32
N GLN A 485 24.59 4.52 -17.95
CA GLN A 485 24.99 4.47 -19.36
C GLN A 485 25.80 3.22 -19.68
N ALA A 486 26.78 2.87 -18.86
CA ALA A 486 27.62 1.69 -19.03
C ALA A 486 26.85 0.36 -18.94
N ILE A 487 25.63 0.37 -18.41
CA ILE A 487 24.78 -0.80 -18.25
C ILE A 487 23.71 -0.87 -19.35
N VAL A 488 23.15 0.27 -19.73
CA VAL A 488 22.03 0.34 -20.68
C VAL A 488 22.51 0.32 -22.12
N ASN A 489 23.55 1.07 -22.45
CA ASN A 489 24.05 1.23 -23.83
C ASN A 489 24.92 0.04 -24.29
N GLN A 490 24.54 -1.16 -23.89
CA GLN A 490 25.28 -2.37 -24.24
C GLN A 490 24.66 -3.09 -25.45
N SER A 491 25.48 -3.55 -26.37
CA SER A 491 25.03 -4.24 -27.57
C SER A 491 24.20 -5.50 -27.27
N TRP A 492 24.50 -6.18 -26.17
CA TRP A 492 23.75 -7.37 -25.76
C TRP A 492 22.34 -7.05 -25.23
N ARG A 493 22.00 -5.75 -25.02
CA ARG A 493 20.64 -5.30 -24.73
C ARG A 493 19.82 -5.02 -25.97
N GLN A 494 20.40 -5.15 -27.17
CA GLN A 494 19.63 -5.06 -28.37
C GLN A 494 18.54 -6.13 -28.40
N ALA A 495 17.37 -5.77 -28.89
CA ALA A 495 16.23 -6.65 -29.01
C ALA A 495 15.68 -6.60 -30.42
N TRP A 496 15.37 -7.76 -30.98
CA TRP A 496 14.52 -7.79 -32.12
C TRP A 496 13.05 -7.69 -31.70
N LEU A 497 12.34 -6.68 -32.20
CA LEU A 497 10.96 -6.39 -31.87
C LEU A 497 10.10 -6.38 -33.15
N THR A 498 8.89 -6.92 -33.04
CA THR A 498 7.89 -6.80 -34.11
C THR A 498 7.19 -5.45 -34.03
N GLN A 499 6.72 -4.98 -35.18
CA GLN A 499 5.85 -3.81 -35.23
C GLN A 499 4.63 -3.99 -34.31
N GLY A 500 4.35 -2.99 -33.49
CA GLY A 500 3.28 -2.99 -32.50
C GLY A 500 3.64 -3.62 -31.15
N ALA A 501 4.80 -4.27 -31.01
CA ALA A 501 5.26 -4.78 -29.72
C ALA A 501 5.65 -3.63 -28.77
N PRO A 502 5.39 -3.73 -27.45
CA PRO A 502 5.88 -2.76 -26.51
C PRO A 502 7.38 -2.88 -26.34
N PHE A 503 8.07 -1.74 -26.18
CA PHE A 503 9.47 -1.76 -25.80
C PHE A 503 9.62 -2.29 -24.36
N PRO A 504 10.70 -3.06 -24.06
CA PRO A 504 11.03 -3.45 -22.70
C PRO A 504 11.14 -2.24 -21.77
N GLN A 505 10.56 -2.36 -20.59
CA GLN A 505 10.61 -1.31 -19.56
C GLN A 505 11.75 -1.60 -18.59
N PRO A 506 12.69 -0.67 -18.38
CA PRO A 506 13.88 -0.92 -17.55
C PRO A 506 13.57 -1.38 -16.12
N ARG A 507 12.58 -0.76 -15.48
CA ARG A 507 12.20 -1.13 -14.12
C ARG A 507 11.61 -2.52 -14.02
N ARG A 508 10.68 -2.85 -14.92
CA ARG A 508 9.96 -4.12 -14.90
C ARG A 508 10.79 -5.27 -15.45
N ASP A 509 11.43 -5.04 -16.60
CA ASP A 509 12.04 -6.12 -17.37
C ASP A 509 13.53 -6.28 -17.06
N TRP A 510 14.19 -5.25 -16.54
CA TRP A 510 15.61 -5.28 -16.18
C TRP A 510 15.90 -5.03 -14.72
N LEU A 511 14.87 -4.71 -13.91
CA LEU A 511 14.98 -4.36 -12.49
C LEU A 511 15.97 -3.20 -12.26
N LEU A 512 16.11 -2.29 -13.21
CA LEU A 512 16.90 -1.09 -13.09
C LEU A 512 16.03 0.06 -12.58
N ALA A 513 16.52 0.80 -11.59
CA ALA A 513 15.89 2.06 -11.13
C ALA A 513 16.16 3.17 -12.17
N LEU A 514 15.54 3.04 -13.33
CA LEU A 514 15.71 3.91 -14.48
C LEU A 514 14.33 4.34 -14.96
N PRO A 515 14.00 5.65 -14.95
CA PRO A 515 12.76 6.16 -15.52
C PRO A 515 12.64 5.77 -16.99
N ASP A 516 11.43 5.43 -17.44
CA ASP A 516 11.18 5.07 -18.82
C ASP A 516 11.51 6.23 -19.78
N ASP A 517 11.31 7.48 -19.34
CA ASP A 517 11.59 8.70 -20.11
C ASP A 517 13.09 8.93 -20.35
N ASP A 518 13.96 8.33 -19.57
CA ASP A 518 15.40 8.43 -19.74
C ASP A 518 15.94 7.47 -20.81
N VAL A 519 15.10 6.53 -21.26
CA VAL A 519 15.48 5.51 -22.27
C VAL A 519 14.85 5.80 -23.62
N THR A 520 15.71 5.96 -24.62
CA THR A 520 15.32 6.04 -26.02
C THR A 520 15.72 4.75 -26.73
N TRP A 521 14.81 4.17 -27.48
CA TRP A 521 15.09 3.01 -28.32
C TRP A 521 15.45 3.43 -29.72
N HIS A 522 16.59 2.97 -30.22
CA HIS A 522 17.13 3.28 -31.53
C HIS A 522 17.04 2.07 -32.45
N LEU A 523 16.43 2.24 -33.61
CA LEU A 523 16.39 1.21 -34.64
C LEU A 523 17.78 1.07 -35.28
N MET A 524 18.40 -0.07 -35.09
CA MET A 524 19.72 -0.39 -35.63
C MET A 524 19.61 -1.03 -37.03
N GLU A 525 18.61 -1.88 -37.20
CA GLU A 525 18.35 -2.59 -38.45
C GLU A 525 16.88 -2.91 -38.59
N ALA A 526 16.25 -2.50 -39.69
CA ALA A 526 14.88 -2.90 -40.00
C ALA A 526 14.88 -4.34 -40.57
N SER A 527 14.08 -5.23 -40.01
CA SER A 527 14.00 -6.62 -40.43
C SER A 527 12.60 -7.18 -40.23
N ILE A 528 12.05 -7.82 -41.24
CA ILE A 528 10.74 -8.47 -41.15
C ILE A 528 10.85 -9.83 -40.45
N ALA A 529 12.00 -10.46 -40.48
CA ALA A 529 12.27 -11.74 -39.83
C ALA A 529 13.23 -11.57 -38.65
N ASP A 530 13.02 -12.36 -37.60
CA ASP A 530 13.97 -12.39 -36.47
C ASP A 530 15.32 -12.97 -36.97
N PRO A 531 16.41 -12.16 -36.94
CA PRO A 531 17.71 -12.63 -37.41
C PRO A 531 18.27 -13.81 -36.60
N ALA A 532 17.71 -14.12 -35.43
CA ALA A 532 18.11 -15.29 -34.65
C ALA A 532 17.56 -16.61 -35.23
N ASN A 533 16.55 -16.51 -36.09
CA ASN A 533 15.89 -17.66 -36.75
C ASN A 533 16.20 -17.74 -38.24
N ALA A 534 17.11 -16.90 -38.75
CA ALA A 534 17.55 -16.90 -40.13
C ALA A 534 18.74 -17.87 -40.37
#